data_c30a7033767bf2b76e033a6739259070
#
_entry.id   c30a7033767bf2b76e033a6739259070
#
_cell.length_a   1.000
_cell.length_b   1.000
_cell.length_c   1.000
_cell.angle_alpha   90.00
_cell.angle_beta   90.00
_cell.angle_gamma   90.00
#
_symmetry.space_group_name_H-M   'P 1'
#
loop_
_entity.id
_entity.type
_entity.pdbx_description
1 polymer ?
#
loop_
_entity_poly.entity_id
_entity_poly.type
_entity_poly.pdbx_seq_one_letter_code
_entity_poly.pdbx_strand_id
1 'polypeptide(L)'
;MTATAVLSVLAACTSQPADSSSSSSGSAAGSGSGAPSGGLALDNTGWSFDSANDVYYVIGRSYAATPLAPELQTLGIFVPGKYLTATKNADGVTYTATVNATGSVGGFTAATAPIVLPVETPGYAAQKPPTSYSYDKVGAYLKAGFIYVWAGMRGKDTNSTAYTGNAPWGVTDLKAAVRYVRYNASLIPGSKDRMFVFGMSGGGAQTSIMGASGDSDLYTPYLKAIGAATTGPSGEMLSDAVAGAMAWCPITSMDYADSAYEWNMGQFSTSDTRAPGTWTAAYSKDLAKEFPAYINGLGLKDASGKRLSLESSAAGIALSGSYYEHLVAVIEESLTNFIADTTFPYTPSSGGMGGPGGGMGGPGGGMPGGGTPPAGMTGAPQGNSTGSTTYATIEDYLTFLNSSGQWVTYDAATKKAKVASLEGFVKSQKKPSKSVGAFDGPSRGVGENVVFGLGSSGLHFDAVAEKVIGANAGQYATLAGWQTSYAAAEYTSDFAKKDAVGVDVPTRVNMYNPMYYLCDRYAGYQKSKVAAHWRIRTGIKQGDTANTVEVNLALALAGYGVKGVDFATVWGQGHVKAERKGDATTNFINWV
;
A
#
# COMPACT_ATOMS: atom_id res chain seq x y z
N MET A 1 -28.98 -55.55 15.82
CA MET A 1 -28.45 -56.23 17.02
C MET A 1 -27.41 -55.29 17.63
N THR A 2 -27.82 -54.74 18.76
CA THR A 2 -27.10 -54.40 20.02
C THR A 2 -25.90 -53.44 19.88
N ALA A 3 -26.14 -52.26 20.16
CA ALA A 3 -25.88 -51.33 21.28
C ALA A 3 -24.90 -51.81 22.36
N THR A 4 -23.90 -51.02 22.70
CA THR A 4 -23.55 -50.76 24.11
C THR A 4 -22.77 -49.45 24.25
N ALA A 5 -23.33 -48.52 25.02
CA ALA A 5 -22.70 -47.32 25.55
C ALA A 5 -22.04 -47.65 26.89
N VAL A 6 -20.96 -46.96 27.25
CA VAL A 6 -20.53 -46.86 28.66
C VAL A 6 -20.14 -45.41 28.94
N LEU A 7 -20.83 -44.90 29.95
CA LEU A 7 -20.64 -43.61 30.62
C LEU A 7 -19.72 -43.79 31.84
N SER A 8 -19.24 -42.68 32.35
CA SER A 8 -18.87 -42.35 33.74
C SER A 8 -17.42 -41.93 33.93
N VAL A 9 -16.97 -40.99 34.82
CA VAL A 9 -17.62 -40.18 35.86
C VAL A 9 -16.63 -39.06 36.25
N LEU A 10 -17.15 -37.94 36.73
CA LEU A 10 -16.49 -36.81 37.38
C LEU A 10 -15.67 -37.20 38.62
N ALA A 11 -14.62 -36.40 38.90
CA ALA A 11 -14.28 -36.06 40.29
C ALA A 11 -13.60 -34.67 40.34
N ALA A 12 -14.24 -33.77 41.07
CA ALA A 12 -13.70 -32.50 41.54
C ALA A 12 -13.06 -32.69 42.92
N CYS A 13 -12.01 -31.95 43.23
CA CYS A 13 -11.65 -31.65 44.63
C CYS A 13 -11.00 -30.26 44.72
N THR A 14 -11.63 -29.47 45.55
CA THR A 14 -11.29 -28.15 46.10
C THR A 14 -10.25 -28.24 47.21
N SER A 15 -9.39 -27.20 47.35
CA SER A 15 -9.08 -26.60 48.66
C SER A 15 -8.09 -25.42 48.53
N GLN A 16 -8.48 -24.26 49.05
CA GLN A 16 -7.65 -23.17 49.63
C GLN A 16 -7.77 -23.33 51.18
N PRO A 17 -7.07 -22.50 52.04
CA PRO A 17 -6.14 -21.40 51.90
C PRO A 17 -4.96 -21.44 52.90
N ALA A 18 -4.06 -20.41 52.89
CA ALA A 18 -3.59 -19.72 54.09
C ALA A 18 -2.59 -18.58 53.82
N ASP A 19 -2.85 -17.47 54.48
CA ASP A 19 -2.09 -16.23 54.54
C ASP A 19 -0.72 -16.35 55.21
N SER A 20 0.21 -15.42 54.83
CA SER A 20 0.92 -14.64 55.84
C SER A 20 1.70 -13.45 55.22
N SER A 21 1.52 -12.32 55.84
CA SER A 21 2.11 -10.99 55.65
C SER A 21 3.60 -10.91 55.97
N SER A 22 4.33 -10.04 55.24
CA SER A 22 5.24 -9.06 55.87
C SER A 22 5.68 -7.95 54.92
N SER A 23 5.65 -6.76 55.41
CA SER A 23 6.01 -5.46 54.85
C SER A 23 7.51 -5.24 54.70
N SER A 24 7.95 -4.57 53.62
CA SER A 24 9.02 -3.55 53.76
C SER A 24 9.01 -2.57 52.59
N SER A 25 9.11 -1.31 52.94
CA SER A 25 9.15 -0.10 52.10
C SER A 25 10.43 0.04 51.30
N GLY A 26 10.26 0.55 50.07
CA GLY A 26 11.36 1.01 49.23
C GLY A 26 10.85 1.81 48.05
N SER A 27 10.91 3.13 48.14
CA SER A 27 10.64 4.09 47.09
C SER A 27 11.61 3.90 45.94
N ALA A 28 11.10 3.71 44.71
CA ALA A 28 11.81 4.05 43.48
C ALA A 28 10.76 4.51 42.45
N ALA A 29 10.95 5.76 42.00
CA ALA A 29 10.17 6.33 40.91
C ALA A 29 10.41 5.54 39.61
N GLY A 30 9.42 4.83 39.18
CA GLY A 30 9.36 4.15 37.88
C GLY A 30 8.27 4.77 37.05
N SER A 31 8.64 5.39 35.94
CA SER A 31 7.74 5.86 34.89
C SER A 31 6.96 4.66 34.33
N GLY A 32 5.80 4.41 34.88
CA GLY A 32 4.89 3.38 34.40
C GLY A 32 4.16 3.86 33.17
N SER A 33 4.52 3.33 31.99
CA SER A 33 3.63 3.33 30.83
C SER A 33 2.50 2.33 31.10
N GLY A 34 1.46 2.80 31.79
CA GLY A 34 0.22 2.02 31.93
C GLY A 34 -0.44 1.88 30.56
N ALA A 35 -0.78 0.66 30.18
CA ALA A 35 -1.65 0.42 29.03
C ALA A 35 -2.95 1.23 29.21
N PRO A 36 -3.41 1.97 28.18
CA PRO A 36 -4.61 2.78 28.32
C PRO A 36 -5.84 1.89 28.47
N SER A 37 -6.36 1.79 29.65
CA SER A 37 -7.68 1.21 29.99
C SER A 37 -8.78 2.27 29.81
N GLY A 38 -8.73 3.04 28.71
CA GLY A 38 -9.71 4.10 28.43
C GLY A 38 -10.56 3.72 27.21
N GLY A 39 -11.87 4.00 27.29
CA GLY A 39 -12.77 3.86 26.17
C GLY A 39 -12.31 4.69 24.96
N LEU A 40 -12.97 4.54 23.79
CA LEU A 40 -12.62 5.22 22.54
C LEU A 40 -12.85 6.75 22.56
N ALA A 41 -13.44 7.28 23.62
CA ALA A 41 -13.64 8.73 23.79
C ALA A 41 -12.31 9.47 23.95
N LEU A 42 -12.12 10.53 23.16
CA LEU A 42 -10.98 11.42 23.30
C LEU A 42 -11.15 12.26 24.57
N ASP A 43 -10.15 12.26 25.40
CA ASP A 43 -10.05 13.20 26.52
C ASP A 43 -9.65 14.60 25.99
N ASN A 44 -10.56 15.57 26.12
CA ASN A 44 -10.33 16.92 25.66
C ASN A 44 -9.41 17.74 26.59
N THR A 45 -9.00 17.20 27.73
CA THR A 45 -8.09 17.85 28.70
C THR A 45 -6.62 17.54 28.47
N GLY A 46 -6.30 16.60 27.58
CA GLY A 46 -4.94 16.11 27.35
C GLY A 46 -4.24 16.68 26.12
N TRP A 47 -4.59 17.88 25.66
CA TRP A 47 -3.90 18.52 24.53
C TRP A 47 -2.58 19.14 24.95
N SER A 48 -1.55 19.00 24.12
CA SER A 48 -0.30 19.75 24.19
C SER A 48 -0.30 20.90 23.20
N PHE A 49 0.50 21.95 23.43
CA PHE A 49 0.55 23.12 22.56
C PHE A 49 1.97 23.53 22.21
N ASP A 50 2.26 23.64 20.93
CA ASP A 50 3.45 24.29 20.39
C ASP A 50 3.13 25.75 20.07
N SER A 51 3.55 26.65 20.96
CA SER A 51 3.30 28.10 20.84
C SER A 51 4.12 28.75 19.72
N ALA A 52 5.24 28.16 19.31
CA ALA A 52 6.08 28.70 18.24
C ALA A 52 5.42 28.52 16.86
N ASN A 53 4.66 27.45 16.66
CA ASN A 53 4.04 27.10 15.40
C ASN A 53 2.50 27.15 15.43
N ASP A 54 1.91 27.55 16.56
CA ASP A 54 0.44 27.59 16.77
C ASP A 54 -0.23 26.25 16.45
N VAL A 55 0.21 25.17 17.14
CA VAL A 55 -0.27 23.81 16.91
C VAL A 55 -0.68 23.14 18.22
N TYR A 56 -1.91 22.66 18.28
CA TYR A 56 -2.33 21.70 19.32
C TYR A 56 -2.14 20.27 18.82
N TYR A 57 -1.73 19.40 19.74
CA TYR A 57 -1.56 17.98 19.41
C TYR A 57 -1.84 17.06 20.60
N VAL A 58 -2.27 15.84 20.29
CA VAL A 58 -2.35 14.71 21.21
C VAL A 58 -1.65 13.51 20.59
N ILE A 59 -0.99 12.70 21.40
CA ILE A 59 -0.25 11.51 20.94
C ILE A 59 -0.61 10.33 21.85
N GLY A 60 -0.53 9.10 21.31
CA GLY A 60 -0.73 7.87 22.07
C GLY A 60 -2.20 7.55 22.37
N ARG A 61 -3.14 8.03 21.55
CA ARG A 61 -4.57 7.71 21.71
C ARG A 61 -4.90 6.42 21.02
N SER A 62 -5.37 5.40 21.77
CA SER A 62 -5.79 4.13 21.21
C SER A 62 -7.07 4.31 20.40
N TYR A 63 -7.07 3.81 19.17
CA TYR A 63 -8.26 3.77 18.29
C TYR A 63 -8.98 2.40 18.35
N ALA A 64 -8.50 1.49 19.20
CA ALA A 64 -9.03 0.16 19.41
C ALA A 64 -9.29 -0.04 20.91
N ALA A 65 -10.47 -0.53 21.28
CA ALA A 65 -10.80 -0.80 22.69
C ALA A 65 -10.14 -2.09 23.21
N THR A 66 -9.87 -3.04 22.31
CA THR A 66 -9.16 -4.29 22.59
C THR A 66 -8.01 -4.50 21.61
N PRO A 67 -6.95 -3.65 21.69
CA PRO A 67 -5.86 -3.72 20.75
C PRO A 67 -5.08 -5.03 20.86
N LEU A 68 -4.75 -5.65 19.71
CA LEU A 68 -3.93 -6.87 19.63
C LEU A 68 -2.43 -6.56 19.57
N ALA A 69 -2.07 -5.32 19.24
CA ALA A 69 -0.71 -4.77 19.24
C ALA A 69 -0.75 -3.33 19.79
N PRO A 70 -0.90 -3.15 21.13
CA PRO A 70 -1.12 -1.83 21.73
C PRO A 70 -0.04 -0.80 21.38
N GLU A 71 1.20 -1.25 21.19
CA GLU A 71 2.35 -0.41 20.82
C GLU A 71 2.24 0.17 19.40
N LEU A 72 1.41 -0.42 18.55
CA LEU A 72 1.14 0.02 17.18
C LEU A 72 -0.25 0.66 17.02
N GLN A 73 -1.24 0.20 17.79
CA GLN A 73 -2.64 0.60 17.61
C GLN A 73 -3.02 1.88 18.36
N THR A 74 -2.16 2.89 18.22
CA THR A 74 -2.39 4.25 18.72
C THR A 74 -2.21 5.26 17.59
N LEU A 75 -2.67 6.50 17.83
CA LEU A 75 -2.51 7.60 16.88
C LEU A 75 -2.12 8.91 17.56
N GLY A 76 -1.61 9.83 16.74
CA GLY A 76 -1.44 11.23 17.05
C GLY A 76 -2.35 12.10 16.18
N ILE A 77 -2.87 13.18 16.74
CA ILE A 77 -3.70 14.16 16.06
C ILE A 77 -3.03 15.51 16.19
N PHE A 78 -2.82 16.20 15.08
CA PHE A 78 -2.15 17.49 14.99
C PHE A 78 -3.08 18.49 14.31
N VAL A 79 -3.32 19.62 14.99
CA VAL A 79 -4.38 20.58 14.65
C VAL A 79 -3.81 22.00 14.62
N PRO A 80 -4.04 22.80 13.56
CA PRO A 80 -3.75 24.22 13.56
C PRO A 80 -4.41 24.93 14.77
N GLY A 81 -3.66 25.74 15.51
CA GLY A 81 -4.11 26.31 16.78
C GLY A 81 -5.41 27.08 16.69
N LYS A 82 -5.63 27.80 15.58
CA LYS A 82 -6.86 28.57 15.36
C LYS A 82 -8.15 27.75 15.32
N TYR A 83 -8.08 26.44 15.13
CA TYR A 83 -9.25 25.56 15.12
C TYR A 83 -9.71 25.14 16.51
N LEU A 84 -8.94 25.46 17.55
CA LEU A 84 -9.28 25.15 18.94
C LEU A 84 -9.30 26.42 19.79
N THR A 85 -10.21 26.47 20.74
CA THR A 85 -10.16 27.38 21.89
C THR A 85 -9.74 26.55 23.08
N ALA A 86 -8.65 26.93 23.74
CA ALA A 86 -8.08 26.13 24.82
C ALA A 86 -7.70 26.94 26.05
N THR A 87 -7.83 26.31 27.20
CA THR A 87 -7.42 26.84 28.49
C THR A 87 -6.32 25.91 29.06
N LYS A 88 -5.23 26.54 29.53
CA LYS A 88 -4.13 25.81 30.16
C LYS A 88 -4.58 25.18 31.46
N ASN A 89 -4.29 23.94 31.69
CA ASN A 89 -4.67 23.19 32.90
C ASN A 89 -3.77 23.55 34.10
N ALA A 90 -4.20 23.15 35.28
CA ALA A 90 -3.47 23.41 36.54
C ALA A 90 -2.09 22.73 36.60
N ASP A 91 -1.85 21.69 35.78
CA ASP A 91 -0.54 21.03 35.64
C ASP A 91 0.52 21.93 34.95
N GLY A 92 0.09 23.04 34.36
CA GLY A 92 0.96 23.96 33.64
C GLY A 92 1.53 23.47 32.32
N VAL A 93 1.12 22.30 31.85
CA VAL A 93 1.66 21.61 30.65
C VAL A 93 0.57 21.31 29.62
N THR A 94 -0.54 20.73 30.04
CA THR A 94 -1.65 20.34 29.16
C THR A 94 -2.73 21.41 29.03
N TYR A 95 -3.63 21.22 28.09
CA TYR A 95 -4.72 22.14 27.78
C TYR A 95 -6.05 21.40 27.65
N THR A 96 -7.09 22.00 28.20
CA THR A 96 -8.47 21.63 27.87
C THR A 96 -8.91 22.42 26.66
N ALA A 97 -9.28 21.73 25.57
CA ALA A 97 -9.59 22.36 24.30
C ALA A 97 -10.98 21.98 23.78
N THR A 98 -11.63 22.93 23.10
CA THR A 98 -12.90 22.77 22.38
C THR A 98 -12.75 23.29 20.97
N VAL A 99 -13.60 22.81 20.04
CA VAL A 99 -13.53 23.25 18.65
C VAL A 99 -13.94 24.71 18.51
N ASN A 100 -13.10 25.52 17.89
CA ASN A 100 -13.36 26.92 17.56
C ASN A 100 -14.01 27.00 16.17
N ALA A 101 -15.34 27.14 16.12
CA ALA A 101 -16.09 27.15 14.88
C ALA A 101 -15.74 28.34 13.95
N THR A 102 -15.19 29.44 14.48
CA THR A 102 -14.86 30.65 13.70
C THR A 102 -13.39 30.69 13.24
N GLY A 103 -12.54 29.81 13.77
CA GLY A 103 -11.13 29.73 13.40
C GLY A 103 -10.95 29.31 11.95
N SER A 104 -10.00 29.95 11.25
CA SER A 104 -9.67 29.59 9.87
C SER A 104 -8.18 29.62 9.59
N VAL A 105 -7.71 28.68 8.75
CA VAL A 105 -6.33 28.54 8.25
C VAL A 105 -6.36 28.03 6.82
N GLY A 106 -5.56 28.60 5.93
CA GLY A 106 -5.42 28.13 4.55
C GLY A 106 -6.73 28.16 3.73
N GLY A 107 -7.69 29.00 4.10
CA GLY A 107 -9.01 29.07 3.46
C GLY A 107 -10.04 28.07 4.01
N PHE A 108 -9.66 27.24 5.00
CA PHE A 108 -10.56 26.29 5.65
C PHE A 108 -10.94 26.75 7.05
N THR A 109 -12.14 26.38 7.48
CA THR A 109 -12.59 26.52 8.87
C THR A 109 -12.42 25.20 9.63
N ALA A 110 -12.62 25.23 10.96
CA ALA A 110 -12.65 24.02 11.78
C ALA A 110 -13.66 22.97 11.31
N ALA A 111 -14.72 23.37 10.60
CA ALA A 111 -15.75 22.47 10.05
C ALA A 111 -15.41 21.94 8.66
N THR A 112 -14.63 22.67 7.85
CA THR A 112 -14.38 22.35 6.43
C THR A 112 -12.98 21.83 6.15
N ALA A 113 -12.06 21.91 7.12
CA ALA A 113 -10.69 21.49 6.97
C ALA A 113 -10.59 20.01 6.59
N PRO A 114 -9.78 19.66 5.58
CA PRO A 114 -9.47 18.27 5.28
C PRO A 114 -8.74 17.58 6.44
N ILE A 115 -8.99 16.29 6.61
CA ILE A 115 -8.25 15.42 7.53
C ILE A 115 -7.42 14.47 6.68
N VAL A 116 -6.11 14.41 6.91
CA VAL A 116 -5.20 13.61 6.09
C VAL A 116 -4.49 12.56 6.94
N LEU A 117 -4.40 11.33 6.40
CA LEU A 117 -3.78 10.18 7.06
C LEU A 117 -2.67 9.61 6.15
N PRO A 118 -1.40 9.66 6.56
CA PRO A 118 -0.31 9.01 5.83
C PRO A 118 -0.35 7.50 6.02
N VAL A 119 0.06 6.76 4.99
CA VAL A 119 0.25 5.31 5.01
C VAL A 119 1.70 5.02 4.60
N GLU A 120 2.59 4.95 5.58
CA GLU A 120 4.03 4.80 5.38
C GLU A 120 4.46 3.37 5.76
N THR A 121 4.08 2.39 4.93
CA THR A 121 4.27 0.97 5.13
C THR A 121 5.07 0.33 3.99
N PRO A 122 6.37 0.66 3.84
CA PRO A 122 7.19 0.10 2.77
C PRO A 122 7.19 -1.43 2.86
N GLY A 123 6.96 -2.10 1.72
CA GLY A 123 6.86 -3.56 1.68
C GLY A 123 5.81 -4.16 2.63
N TYR A 124 4.76 -3.42 2.97
CA TYR A 124 3.70 -3.77 3.94
C TYR A 124 4.19 -3.93 5.38
N ALA A 125 5.30 -3.30 5.73
CA ALA A 125 5.78 -3.25 7.12
C ALA A 125 4.82 -2.48 8.04
N ALA A 126 4.93 -2.70 9.33
CA ALA A 126 4.16 -1.95 10.32
C ALA A 126 4.53 -0.44 10.28
N GLN A 127 3.53 0.42 10.44
CA GLN A 127 3.72 1.84 10.66
C GLN A 127 3.72 2.14 12.15
N LYS A 128 4.82 2.65 12.67
CA LYS A 128 4.89 3.06 14.09
C LYS A 128 4.07 4.32 14.31
N PRO A 129 3.29 4.40 15.41
CA PRO A 129 2.63 5.63 15.79
C PRO A 129 3.67 6.69 16.20
N PRO A 130 3.31 7.98 16.20
CA PRO A 130 4.21 9.01 16.72
C PRO A 130 4.37 8.86 18.24
N THR A 131 5.61 8.93 18.70
CA THR A 131 5.97 8.93 20.12
C THR A 131 6.33 10.33 20.64
N SER A 132 6.54 11.27 19.70
CA SER A 132 6.84 12.66 19.97
C SER A 132 6.31 13.55 18.85
N TYR A 133 6.09 14.81 19.16
CA TYR A 133 5.74 15.84 18.18
C TYR A 133 6.98 16.30 17.40
N SER A 134 6.80 16.49 16.10
CA SER A 134 7.80 17.11 15.23
C SER A 134 7.10 17.95 14.17
N TYR A 135 7.27 19.27 14.24
CA TYR A 135 6.66 20.19 13.29
C TYR A 135 7.15 19.99 11.85
N ASP A 136 8.42 19.64 11.66
CA ASP A 136 8.99 19.40 10.33
C ASP A 136 8.23 18.31 9.53
N LYS A 137 7.63 17.36 10.25
CA LYS A 137 6.87 16.27 9.61
C LYS A 137 5.45 16.69 9.21
N VAL A 138 4.81 17.58 9.96
CA VAL A 138 3.38 17.89 9.82
C VAL A 138 3.12 19.32 9.36
N GLY A 139 4.10 20.21 9.52
CA GLY A 139 3.92 21.66 9.37
C GLY A 139 3.42 22.11 8.00
N ALA A 140 3.82 21.45 6.91
CA ALA A 140 3.35 21.80 5.56
C ALA A 140 1.82 21.61 5.45
N TYR A 141 1.29 20.52 5.99
CA TYR A 141 -0.15 20.21 5.99
C TYR A 141 -0.92 21.18 6.91
N LEU A 142 -0.38 21.43 8.11
CA LEU A 142 -1.02 22.33 9.08
C LEU A 142 -1.06 23.77 8.56
N LYS A 143 0.00 24.26 7.90
CA LYS A 143 0.02 25.58 7.25
C LYS A 143 -1.03 25.70 6.14
N ALA A 144 -1.30 24.61 5.42
CA ALA A 144 -2.37 24.54 4.43
C ALA A 144 -3.78 24.48 5.05
N GLY A 145 -3.88 24.40 6.39
CA GLY A 145 -5.15 24.33 7.11
C GLY A 145 -5.71 22.91 7.27
N PHE A 146 -4.91 21.88 7.02
CA PHE A 146 -5.33 20.49 7.19
C PHE A 146 -5.15 20.03 8.63
N ILE A 147 -5.94 19.03 9.03
CA ILE A 147 -5.70 18.26 10.25
C ILE A 147 -4.93 17.00 9.87
N TYR A 148 -3.84 16.74 10.57
CA TYR A 148 -2.99 15.59 10.30
C TYR A 148 -3.21 14.52 11.38
N VAL A 149 -3.58 13.32 10.95
CA VAL A 149 -3.78 12.16 11.84
C VAL A 149 -2.79 11.09 11.46
N TRP A 150 -1.82 10.83 12.34
CA TRP A 150 -0.85 9.76 12.15
C TRP A 150 -1.26 8.56 12.99
N ALA A 151 -1.84 7.56 12.36
CA ALA A 151 -2.18 6.29 13.00
C ALA A 151 -1.03 5.30 12.85
N GLY A 152 -0.60 4.71 13.96
CA GLY A 152 0.19 3.48 13.88
C GLY A 152 -0.69 2.34 13.33
N MET A 153 -0.08 1.33 12.74
CA MET A 153 -0.80 0.18 12.18
C MET A 153 0.10 -1.04 12.10
N ARG A 154 -0.50 -2.21 12.21
CA ARG A 154 0.20 -3.48 12.07
C ARG A 154 0.64 -3.72 10.63
N GLY A 155 1.73 -4.45 10.47
CA GLY A 155 2.26 -4.89 9.18
C GLY A 155 2.78 -6.32 9.24
N LYS A 156 3.26 -6.85 8.12
CA LYS A 156 3.77 -8.22 8.02
C LYS A 156 4.92 -8.54 8.98
N ASP A 157 5.60 -7.51 9.49
CA ASP A 157 6.71 -7.57 10.45
C ASP A 157 6.31 -7.13 11.87
N THR A 158 5.02 -7.16 12.19
CA THR A 158 4.54 -6.80 13.53
C THR A 158 5.20 -7.68 14.59
N ASN A 159 5.98 -7.05 15.47
CA ASN A 159 6.72 -7.69 16.55
C ASN A 159 5.90 -7.83 17.85
N SER A 160 4.59 -8.04 17.75
CA SER A 160 3.75 -8.36 18.91
C SER A 160 3.80 -9.85 19.22
N THR A 161 3.51 -10.23 20.46
CA THR A 161 3.44 -11.64 20.87
C THR A 161 2.37 -12.42 20.10
N ALA A 162 1.33 -11.73 19.60
CA ALA A 162 0.26 -12.33 18.81
C ALA A 162 0.59 -12.41 17.31
N TYR A 163 1.63 -11.70 16.83
CA TYR A 163 2.02 -11.60 15.42
C TYR A 163 0.82 -11.47 14.47
N THR A 164 0.07 -10.38 14.61
CA THR A 164 -1.23 -10.19 13.95
C THR A 164 -1.19 -9.17 12.82
N GLY A 165 -0.05 -9.02 12.13
CA GLY A 165 0.12 -8.00 11.10
C GLY A 165 -0.12 -8.44 9.67
N ASN A 166 -0.44 -9.74 9.43
CA ASN A 166 -0.77 -10.24 8.10
C ASN A 166 -2.03 -9.55 7.53
N ALA A 167 -2.19 -9.55 6.21
CA ALA A 167 -3.40 -9.02 5.57
C ALA A 167 -4.65 -9.72 6.13
N PRO A 168 -5.75 -9.00 6.43
CA PRO A 168 -6.01 -7.58 6.14
C PRO A 168 -5.78 -6.63 7.33
N TRP A 169 -5.05 -7.03 8.37
CA TRP A 169 -4.99 -6.33 9.65
C TRP A 169 -4.48 -4.89 9.56
N GLY A 170 -3.48 -4.59 8.72
CA GLY A 170 -3.00 -3.23 8.54
C GLY A 170 -4.08 -2.27 8.03
N VAL A 171 -4.85 -2.68 7.02
CA VAL A 171 -5.99 -1.90 6.53
C VAL A 171 -7.12 -1.82 7.56
N THR A 172 -7.33 -2.89 8.35
CA THR A 172 -8.29 -2.87 9.46
C THR A 172 -7.93 -1.78 10.48
N ASP A 173 -6.64 -1.63 10.81
CA ASP A 173 -6.15 -0.62 11.74
C ASP A 173 -6.42 0.81 11.21
N LEU A 174 -6.17 1.05 9.91
CA LEU A 174 -6.52 2.33 9.28
C LEU A 174 -8.02 2.61 9.29
N LYS A 175 -8.85 1.61 9.01
CA LYS A 175 -10.32 1.72 9.10
C LYS A 175 -10.77 2.06 10.52
N ALA A 176 -10.18 1.42 11.53
CA ALA A 176 -10.44 1.71 12.93
C ALA A 176 -10.03 3.14 13.31
N ALA A 177 -8.88 3.63 12.82
CA ALA A 177 -8.44 5.00 13.02
C ALA A 177 -9.40 6.03 12.40
N VAL A 178 -9.89 5.78 11.17
CA VAL A 178 -10.92 6.63 10.52
C VAL A 178 -12.21 6.66 11.35
N ARG A 179 -12.67 5.50 11.84
CA ARG A 179 -13.86 5.39 12.72
C ARG A 179 -13.65 6.10 14.05
N TYR A 180 -12.44 6.02 14.64
CA TYR A 180 -12.09 6.75 15.85
C TYR A 180 -12.22 8.28 15.68
N VAL A 181 -11.73 8.82 14.56
CA VAL A 181 -11.86 10.25 14.25
C VAL A 181 -13.34 10.65 14.12
N ARG A 182 -14.16 9.80 13.52
CA ARG A 182 -15.62 10.04 13.43
C ARG A 182 -16.33 9.89 14.77
N TYR A 183 -15.95 8.93 15.58
CA TYR A 183 -16.47 8.75 16.94
C TYR A 183 -16.27 10.02 17.79
N ASN A 184 -15.12 10.68 17.62
CA ASN A 184 -14.76 11.88 18.36
C ASN A 184 -15.00 13.17 17.56
N ALA A 185 -16.00 13.19 16.68
CA ALA A 185 -16.24 14.29 15.74
C ALA A 185 -16.51 15.64 16.41
N SER A 186 -17.07 15.66 17.62
CA SER A 186 -17.33 16.89 18.39
C SER A 186 -16.08 17.50 19.00
N LEU A 187 -14.99 16.72 19.18
CA LEU A 187 -13.75 17.14 19.84
C LEU A 187 -12.58 17.31 18.87
N ILE A 188 -12.64 16.66 17.72
CA ILE A 188 -11.63 16.77 16.65
C ILE A 188 -12.20 17.69 15.57
N PRO A 189 -11.57 18.84 15.27
CA PRO A 189 -12.01 19.67 14.15
C PRO A 189 -11.80 18.95 12.80
N GLY A 190 -12.26 19.54 11.73
CA GLY A 190 -12.16 19.01 10.36
C GLY A 190 -13.44 18.32 9.88
N SER A 191 -13.61 18.35 8.57
CA SER A 191 -14.71 17.68 7.89
C SER A 191 -14.52 16.16 7.90
N LYS A 192 -15.47 15.44 8.48
CA LYS A 192 -15.47 13.96 8.52
C LYS A 192 -15.80 13.36 7.15
N ASP A 193 -16.28 14.19 6.21
CA ASP A 193 -16.53 13.82 4.82
C ASP A 193 -15.34 14.15 3.90
N ARG A 194 -14.31 14.83 4.41
CA ARG A 194 -13.08 15.18 3.69
C ARG A 194 -11.86 14.52 4.31
N MET A 195 -11.91 13.21 4.47
CA MET A 195 -10.77 12.40 4.90
C MET A 195 -10.02 11.86 3.69
N PHE A 196 -8.71 12.07 3.62
CA PHE A 196 -7.85 11.62 2.54
C PHE A 196 -6.73 10.74 3.08
N VAL A 197 -6.46 9.64 2.39
CA VAL A 197 -5.34 8.74 2.68
C VAL A 197 -4.31 8.83 1.57
N PHE A 198 -3.03 8.71 1.91
CA PHE A 198 -1.95 8.79 0.92
C PHE A 198 -0.75 7.93 1.32
N GLY A 199 -0.14 7.27 0.35
CA GLY A 199 0.99 6.39 0.60
C GLY A 199 1.73 5.96 -0.65
N MET A 200 2.87 5.30 -0.45
CA MET A 200 3.74 4.80 -1.51
C MET A 200 4.02 3.31 -1.34
N SER A 201 4.21 2.58 -2.45
CA SER A 201 4.61 1.16 -2.42
C SER A 201 3.57 0.28 -1.74
N GLY A 202 3.94 -0.51 -0.71
CA GLY A 202 2.97 -1.20 0.15
C GLY A 202 1.96 -0.25 0.80
N GLY A 203 2.39 0.96 1.21
CA GLY A 203 1.49 2.01 1.70
C GLY A 203 0.58 2.55 0.61
N GLY A 204 1.05 2.66 -0.63
CA GLY A 204 0.23 2.99 -1.80
C GLY A 204 -0.83 1.93 -2.09
N ALA A 205 -0.48 0.66 -1.92
CA ALA A 205 -1.44 -0.45 -2.01
C ALA A 205 -2.54 -0.33 -0.95
N GLN A 206 -2.16 -0.18 0.32
CA GLN A 206 -3.13 -0.06 1.42
C GLN A 206 -3.97 1.22 1.30
N THR A 207 -3.40 2.32 0.78
CA THR A 207 -4.13 3.52 0.39
C THR A 207 -5.19 3.22 -0.68
N SER A 208 -4.83 2.48 -1.72
CA SER A 208 -5.75 2.08 -2.79
C SER A 208 -6.86 1.18 -2.27
N ILE A 209 -6.54 0.27 -1.34
CA ILE A 209 -7.54 -0.59 -0.70
C ILE A 209 -8.49 0.24 0.17
N MET A 210 -7.98 1.18 0.97
CA MET A 210 -8.82 2.09 1.76
C MET A 210 -9.78 2.88 0.88
N GLY A 211 -9.30 3.41 -0.25
CA GLY A 211 -10.13 4.16 -1.21
C GLY A 211 -11.20 3.30 -1.88
N ALA A 212 -10.95 2.00 -2.10
CA ALA A 212 -11.88 1.11 -2.79
C ALA A 212 -12.84 0.35 -1.86
N SER A 213 -12.47 0.11 -0.59
CA SER A 213 -13.16 -0.84 0.31
C SER A 213 -13.95 -0.20 1.45
N GLY A 214 -14.33 1.07 1.34
CA GLY A 214 -15.07 1.76 2.40
C GLY A 214 -16.34 0.99 2.80
N ASP A 215 -16.53 0.78 4.09
CA ASP A 215 -17.67 0.07 4.70
C ASP A 215 -17.91 -1.35 4.17
N SER A 216 -16.88 -2.00 3.63
CA SER A 216 -16.99 -3.39 3.19
C SER A 216 -17.21 -4.33 4.39
N ASP A 217 -18.23 -5.17 4.30
CA ASP A 217 -18.61 -6.15 5.33
C ASP A 217 -17.51 -7.17 5.63
N LEU A 218 -16.59 -7.40 4.68
CA LEU A 218 -15.45 -8.31 4.87
C LEU A 218 -14.55 -7.89 6.04
N TYR A 219 -14.49 -6.58 6.36
CA TYR A 219 -13.72 -6.05 7.48
C TYR A 219 -14.44 -6.11 8.83
N THR A 220 -15.76 -6.36 8.85
CA THR A 220 -16.57 -6.35 10.08
C THR A 220 -16.04 -7.28 11.17
N PRO A 221 -15.69 -8.55 10.91
CA PRO A 221 -15.17 -9.44 11.96
C PRO A 221 -13.82 -8.95 12.51
N TYR A 222 -12.98 -8.37 11.68
CA TYR A 222 -11.67 -7.82 12.08
C TYR A 222 -11.82 -6.56 12.94
N LEU A 223 -12.69 -5.63 12.55
CA LEU A 223 -13.00 -4.41 13.31
C LEU A 223 -13.58 -4.75 14.68
N LYS A 224 -14.46 -5.75 14.75
CA LYS A 224 -15.00 -6.26 16.03
C LYS A 224 -13.92 -6.88 16.92
N ALA A 225 -13.00 -7.64 16.34
CA ALA A 225 -11.94 -8.32 17.10
C ALA A 225 -11.00 -7.34 17.83
N ILE A 226 -10.80 -6.13 17.31
CA ILE A 226 -10.01 -5.09 17.98
C ILE A 226 -10.86 -4.07 18.75
N GLY A 227 -12.17 -4.25 18.81
CA GLY A 227 -13.07 -3.30 19.47
C GLY A 227 -13.04 -1.91 18.81
N ALA A 228 -13.00 -1.84 17.47
CA ALA A 228 -13.10 -0.58 16.76
C ALA A 228 -14.48 0.06 16.95
N ALA A 229 -14.58 1.39 16.90
CA ALA A 229 -15.85 2.09 16.97
C ALA A 229 -16.75 1.71 15.78
N THR A 230 -17.84 1.01 16.03
CA THR A 230 -18.83 0.63 15.02
C THR A 230 -20.03 1.57 15.00
N THR A 231 -20.34 2.14 16.17
CA THR A 231 -21.41 3.12 16.36
C THR A 231 -20.86 4.37 17.04
N GLY A 232 -21.40 5.52 16.68
CA GLY A 232 -21.09 6.80 17.30
C GLY A 232 -21.80 6.99 18.64
N PRO A 233 -21.51 8.09 19.35
CA PRO A 233 -22.08 8.39 20.66
C PRO A 233 -23.62 8.51 20.64
N SER A 234 -24.22 8.85 19.52
CA SER A 234 -25.68 8.97 19.35
C SER A 234 -26.31 7.68 18.78
N GLY A 235 -25.54 6.60 18.64
CA GLY A 235 -26.02 5.31 18.12
C GLY A 235 -26.00 5.18 16.59
N GLU A 236 -25.51 6.21 15.86
CA GLU A 236 -25.34 6.16 14.40
C GLU A 236 -24.22 5.19 13.98
N MET A 237 -24.41 4.52 12.84
CA MET A 237 -23.38 3.66 12.28
C MET A 237 -22.20 4.49 11.76
N LEU A 238 -20.99 4.19 12.23
CA LEU A 238 -19.77 4.85 11.78
C LEU A 238 -19.22 4.20 10.51
N SER A 239 -18.91 5.06 9.54
CA SER A 239 -18.29 4.66 8.27
C SER A 239 -16.75 4.69 8.38
N ASP A 240 -16.06 3.84 7.61
CA ASP A 240 -14.60 3.96 7.37
C ASP A 240 -14.26 4.40 5.94
N ALA A 241 -15.27 4.75 5.14
CA ALA A 241 -15.05 5.28 3.81
C ALA A 241 -14.28 6.61 3.85
N VAL A 242 -13.41 6.83 2.88
CA VAL A 242 -12.62 8.06 2.74
C VAL A 242 -13.05 8.84 1.50
N ALA A 243 -12.81 10.15 1.50
CA ALA A 243 -13.15 11.01 0.36
C ALA A 243 -12.18 10.83 -0.81
N GLY A 244 -10.91 10.61 -0.50
CA GLY A 244 -9.91 10.45 -1.54
C GLY A 244 -8.73 9.60 -1.13
N ALA A 245 -8.07 9.04 -2.15
CA ALA A 245 -6.89 8.21 -2.03
C ALA A 245 -5.81 8.68 -3.02
N MET A 246 -4.61 8.95 -2.51
CA MET A 246 -3.45 9.23 -3.35
C MET A 246 -2.40 8.15 -3.17
N ALA A 247 -2.10 7.43 -4.27
CA ALA A 247 -1.16 6.31 -4.28
C ALA A 247 0.03 6.59 -5.20
N TRP A 248 1.24 6.48 -4.66
CA TRP A 248 2.48 6.43 -5.44
C TRP A 248 2.94 4.99 -5.57
N CYS A 249 3.19 4.55 -6.81
CA CYS A 249 3.71 3.21 -7.11
C CYS A 249 3.02 2.09 -6.30
N PRO A 250 1.68 1.99 -6.28
CA PRO A 250 0.97 1.01 -5.46
C PRO A 250 1.31 -0.42 -5.89
N ILE A 251 1.71 -1.26 -4.94
CA ILE A 251 1.94 -2.69 -5.17
C ILE A 251 0.66 -3.44 -4.81
N THR A 252 -0.23 -3.64 -5.77
CA THR A 252 -1.59 -4.19 -5.56
C THR A 252 -1.99 -5.21 -6.63
N SER A 253 -3.21 -5.74 -6.59
CA SER A 253 -3.72 -6.74 -7.52
C SER A 253 -2.93 -8.05 -7.47
N MET A 254 -2.68 -8.55 -6.25
CA MET A 254 -1.84 -9.71 -5.99
C MET A 254 -2.36 -11.01 -6.58
N ASP A 255 -3.65 -11.11 -6.84
CA ASP A 255 -4.30 -12.26 -7.46
C ASP A 255 -3.84 -12.56 -8.90
N TYR A 256 -3.22 -11.59 -9.58
CA TYR A 256 -2.65 -11.72 -10.93
C TYR A 256 -1.29 -11.04 -11.08
N ALA A 257 -0.65 -10.67 -9.98
CA ALA A 257 0.57 -9.87 -10.01
C ALA A 257 1.72 -10.60 -10.72
N ASP A 258 1.89 -11.90 -10.48
CA ASP A 258 2.94 -12.71 -11.13
C ASP A 258 2.70 -12.83 -12.62
N SER A 259 1.49 -13.16 -13.07
CA SER A 259 1.18 -13.25 -14.50
C SER A 259 1.28 -11.90 -15.21
N ALA A 260 0.89 -10.81 -14.55
CA ALA A 260 1.05 -9.45 -15.06
C ALA A 260 2.53 -9.08 -15.22
N TYR A 261 3.36 -9.44 -14.24
CA TYR A 261 4.79 -9.18 -14.24
C TYR A 261 5.50 -9.92 -15.38
N GLU A 262 5.18 -11.19 -15.55
CA GLU A 262 5.77 -12.01 -16.62
C GLU A 262 5.28 -11.59 -18.01
N TRP A 263 4.00 -11.23 -18.16
CA TRP A 263 3.49 -10.68 -19.42
C TRP A 263 4.10 -9.33 -19.77
N ASN A 264 4.20 -8.42 -18.80
CA ASN A 264 4.68 -7.06 -19.07
C ASN A 264 6.19 -7.00 -19.30
N MET A 265 6.96 -7.80 -18.58
CA MET A 265 8.43 -7.71 -18.57
C MET A 265 9.13 -9.05 -18.77
N GLY A 266 8.69 -10.11 -18.09
CA GLY A 266 9.38 -11.39 -18.03
C GLY A 266 9.52 -12.07 -19.39
N GLN A 267 8.51 -11.99 -20.26
CA GLN A 267 8.54 -12.60 -21.60
C GLN A 267 9.68 -12.10 -22.51
N PHE A 268 10.26 -10.94 -22.19
CA PHE A 268 11.37 -10.33 -22.94
C PHE A 268 12.74 -10.60 -22.34
N SER A 269 12.82 -11.35 -21.24
CA SER A 269 14.07 -11.69 -20.54
C SER A 269 14.44 -13.15 -20.69
N THR A 270 15.75 -13.41 -20.80
CA THR A 270 16.33 -14.75 -20.87
C THR A 270 17.47 -14.94 -19.88
N SER A 271 17.54 -14.07 -18.85
CA SER A 271 18.59 -14.12 -17.81
C SER A 271 18.03 -14.60 -16.47
N ASP A 272 18.91 -14.93 -15.56
CA ASP A 272 18.65 -15.30 -14.18
C ASP A 272 17.62 -16.44 -14.07
N THR A 273 16.54 -16.25 -13.32
CA THR A 273 15.48 -17.26 -13.18
C THR A 273 14.69 -17.50 -14.49
N ARG A 274 14.93 -16.70 -15.54
CA ARG A 274 14.34 -16.89 -16.89
C ARG A 274 15.34 -17.46 -17.88
N ALA A 275 16.48 -18.00 -17.39
CA ALA A 275 17.49 -18.63 -18.23
C ALA A 275 16.94 -19.88 -18.92
N PRO A 276 17.26 -20.11 -20.22
CA PRO A 276 16.80 -21.26 -20.95
C PRO A 276 17.13 -22.60 -20.27
N GLY A 277 16.23 -23.56 -20.30
CA GLY A 277 16.41 -24.90 -19.70
C GLY A 277 16.01 -24.98 -18.22
N THR A 278 15.68 -23.88 -17.57
CA THR A 278 15.15 -23.89 -16.21
C THR A 278 13.62 -24.05 -16.21
N TRP A 279 13.08 -24.67 -15.18
CA TRP A 279 11.63 -24.78 -15.01
C TRP A 279 10.98 -23.41 -14.83
N THR A 280 11.67 -22.49 -14.17
CA THR A 280 11.19 -21.11 -13.94
C THR A 280 11.10 -20.33 -15.24
N ALA A 281 11.95 -20.59 -16.26
CA ALA A 281 11.80 -19.97 -17.58
C ALA A 281 10.56 -20.47 -18.32
N ALA A 282 10.18 -21.74 -18.19
CA ALA A 282 8.95 -22.29 -18.72
C ALA A 282 7.74 -21.72 -17.95
N TYR A 283 7.81 -21.72 -16.64
CA TYR A 283 6.78 -21.17 -15.74
C TYR A 283 6.51 -19.67 -16.01
N SER A 284 7.55 -18.85 -16.20
CA SER A 284 7.41 -17.44 -16.61
C SER A 284 6.55 -17.28 -17.85
N LYS A 285 6.82 -18.08 -18.89
CA LYS A 285 6.04 -18.05 -20.15
C LYS A 285 4.59 -18.50 -19.95
N ASP A 286 4.39 -19.51 -19.12
CA ASP A 286 3.04 -20.04 -18.88
C ASP A 286 2.21 -19.09 -18.01
N LEU A 287 2.82 -18.42 -17.01
CA LEU A 287 2.20 -17.32 -16.27
C LEU A 287 1.79 -16.16 -17.19
N ALA A 288 2.69 -15.74 -18.10
CA ALA A 288 2.41 -14.66 -19.04
C ALA A 288 1.20 -14.97 -19.95
N LYS A 289 0.97 -16.24 -20.30
CA LYS A 289 -0.18 -16.68 -21.12
C LYS A 289 -1.52 -16.53 -20.41
N GLU A 290 -1.55 -16.50 -19.07
CA GLU A 290 -2.78 -16.34 -18.30
C GLU A 290 -3.27 -14.89 -18.25
N PHE A 291 -2.36 -13.92 -18.39
CA PHE A 291 -2.67 -12.50 -18.25
C PHE A 291 -3.72 -11.97 -19.25
N PRO A 292 -3.72 -12.35 -20.54
CA PRO A 292 -4.76 -11.91 -21.49
C PRO A 292 -6.18 -12.31 -21.07
N ALA A 293 -6.36 -13.51 -20.52
CA ALA A 293 -7.66 -13.93 -20.01
C ALA A 293 -8.13 -13.09 -18.83
N TYR A 294 -7.20 -12.69 -17.97
CA TYR A 294 -7.48 -11.75 -16.86
C TYR A 294 -7.93 -10.39 -17.39
N ILE A 295 -7.16 -9.75 -18.25
CA ILE A 295 -7.50 -8.44 -18.83
C ILE A 295 -8.85 -8.49 -19.53
N ASN A 296 -9.06 -9.48 -20.37
CA ASN A 296 -10.32 -9.64 -21.12
C ASN A 296 -11.51 -9.91 -20.18
N GLY A 297 -11.26 -10.52 -19.03
CA GLY A 297 -12.26 -10.75 -17.98
C GLY A 297 -12.61 -9.54 -17.12
N LEU A 298 -11.70 -8.54 -17.01
CA LEU A 298 -11.94 -7.34 -16.19
C LEU A 298 -12.98 -6.38 -16.80
N GLY A 299 -13.24 -6.46 -18.11
CA GLY A 299 -14.18 -5.57 -18.77
C GLY A 299 -13.76 -4.11 -18.83
N LEU A 300 -12.46 -3.82 -18.75
CA LEU A 300 -11.92 -2.45 -18.77
C LEU A 300 -12.33 -1.71 -20.04
N LYS A 301 -12.56 -0.41 -19.92
CA LYS A 301 -13.00 0.46 -21.03
C LYS A 301 -12.08 1.68 -21.14
N ASP A 302 -11.90 2.17 -22.36
CA ASP A 302 -11.27 3.46 -22.61
C ASP A 302 -12.22 4.63 -22.29
N ALA A 303 -11.71 5.85 -22.47
CA ALA A 303 -12.48 7.08 -22.21
C ALA A 303 -13.73 7.23 -23.11
N SER A 304 -13.80 6.54 -24.25
CA SER A 304 -14.98 6.51 -25.12
C SER A 304 -16.03 5.48 -24.69
N GLY A 305 -15.72 4.64 -23.70
CA GLY A 305 -16.55 3.52 -23.24
C GLY A 305 -16.36 2.23 -24.02
N LYS A 306 -15.42 2.18 -24.98
CA LYS A 306 -15.09 0.98 -25.75
C LYS A 306 -14.30 0.00 -24.87
N ARG A 307 -14.70 -1.27 -24.88
CA ARG A 307 -13.99 -2.33 -24.14
C ARG A 307 -12.58 -2.54 -24.70
N LEU A 308 -11.64 -2.67 -23.80
CA LEU A 308 -10.24 -2.97 -24.10
C LEU A 308 -10.00 -4.48 -24.00
N SER A 309 -9.20 -5.02 -24.94
CA SER A 309 -8.87 -6.44 -24.99
C SER A 309 -7.44 -6.68 -25.45
N LEU A 310 -6.87 -7.80 -25.00
CA LEU A 310 -5.67 -8.41 -25.56
C LEU A 310 -6.04 -9.51 -26.53
N GLU A 311 -5.30 -9.62 -27.63
CA GLU A 311 -5.52 -10.57 -28.72
C GLU A 311 -4.27 -11.41 -28.95
N SER A 312 -4.43 -12.51 -29.71
CA SER A 312 -3.30 -13.33 -30.16
C SER A 312 -2.28 -12.48 -30.91
N SER A 313 -1.00 -12.77 -30.72
CA SER A 313 0.09 -12.04 -31.36
C SER A 313 1.18 -13.00 -31.86
N ALA A 314 1.72 -12.72 -33.05
CA ALA A 314 2.92 -13.36 -33.56
C ALA A 314 4.21 -12.72 -33.00
N ALA A 315 4.12 -11.50 -32.44
CA ALA A 315 5.25 -10.75 -31.91
C ALA A 315 5.65 -11.15 -30.47
N GLY A 316 4.81 -11.96 -29.81
CA GLY A 316 5.00 -12.39 -28.42
C GLY A 316 3.69 -12.79 -27.77
N ILE A 317 3.68 -12.97 -26.44
CA ILE A 317 2.48 -13.42 -25.73
C ILE A 317 1.44 -12.29 -25.74
N ALA A 318 0.44 -12.41 -26.62
CA ALA A 318 -0.69 -11.49 -26.78
C ALA A 318 -0.27 -9.99 -26.85
N LEU A 319 0.70 -9.66 -27.71
CA LEU A 319 1.18 -8.29 -27.92
C LEU A 319 0.39 -7.59 -29.04
N SER A 320 -0.94 -7.66 -28.98
CA SER A 320 -1.88 -6.99 -29.89
C SER A 320 -3.22 -6.76 -29.19
N GLY A 321 -4.07 -5.97 -29.84
CA GLY A 321 -5.39 -5.62 -29.34
C GLY A 321 -5.44 -4.26 -28.65
N SER A 322 -6.66 -3.77 -28.41
CA SER A 322 -6.90 -2.41 -27.95
C SER A 322 -6.32 -2.10 -26.54
N TYR A 323 -6.19 -3.12 -25.69
CA TYR A 323 -5.51 -2.92 -24.40
C TYR A 323 -3.99 -2.73 -24.58
N TYR A 324 -3.36 -3.50 -25.48
CA TYR A 324 -1.95 -3.31 -25.80
C TYR A 324 -1.68 -1.92 -26.36
N GLU A 325 -2.51 -1.47 -27.31
CA GLU A 325 -2.42 -0.13 -27.89
C GLU A 325 -2.58 0.95 -26.84
N HIS A 326 -3.51 0.78 -25.91
CA HIS A 326 -3.71 1.71 -24.79
C HIS A 326 -2.47 1.77 -23.87
N LEU A 327 -1.86 0.63 -23.54
CA LEU A 327 -0.65 0.60 -22.72
C LEU A 327 0.53 1.29 -23.43
N VAL A 328 0.70 1.05 -24.73
CA VAL A 328 1.71 1.74 -25.54
C VAL A 328 1.46 3.25 -25.56
N ALA A 329 0.20 3.68 -25.71
CA ALA A 329 -0.15 5.10 -25.67
C ALA A 329 0.17 5.77 -24.30
N VAL A 330 0.01 5.06 -23.20
CA VAL A 330 0.43 5.54 -21.87
C VAL A 330 1.95 5.75 -21.79
N ILE A 331 2.74 4.85 -22.40
CA ILE A 331 4.19 5.00 -22.47
C ILE A 331 4.58 6.21 -23.36
N GLU A 332 3.93 6.36 -24.52
CA GLU A 332 4.10 7.51 -25.42
C GLU A 332 3.79 8.84 -24.72
N GLU A 333 2.67 8.89 -23.99
CA GLU A 333 2.26 10.06 -23.24
C GLU A 333 3.29 10.42 -22.16
N SER A 334 3.78 9.42 -21.41
CA SER A 334 4.80 9.61 -20.38
C SER A 334 6.08 10.26 -20.92
N LEU A 335 6.59 9.78 -22.06
CA LEU A 335 7.77 10.33 -22.71
C LEU A 335 7.49 11.71 -23.33
N THR A 336 6.34 11.88 -23.97
CA THR A 336 5.90 13.18 -24.52
C THR A 336 5.87 14.24 -23.43
N ASN A 337 5.27 13.92 -22.29
CA ASN A 337 5.21 14.81 -21.13
C ASN A 337 6.61 15.12 -20.58
N PHE A 338 7.48 14.13 -20.49
CA PHE A 338 8.86 14.34 -20.04
C PHE A 338 9.63 15.31 -20.96
N ILE A 339 9.55 15.12 -22.28
CA ILE A 339 10.23 16.00 -23.25
C ILE A 339 9.66 17.43 -23.15
N ALA A 340 8.34 17.58 -23.01
CA ALA A 340 7.70 18.88 -22.84
C ALA A 340 8.05 19.59 -21.52
N ASP A 341 8.31 18.83 -20.46
CA ASP A 341 8.59 19.33 -19.12
C ASP A 341 10.10 19.54 -18.87
N THR A 342 10.98 19.04 -19.78
CA THR A 342 12.44 19.03 -19.61
C THR A 342 13.11 20.10 -20.47
N THR A 343 14.02 20.86 -19.85
CA THR A 343 14.93 21.76 -20.58
C THR A 343 16.21 21.01 -20.92
N PHE A 344 16.60 21.03 -22.19
CA PHE A 344 17.89 20.51 -22.64
C PHE A 344 18.93 21.65 -22.66
N PRO A 345 20.22 21.39 -22.29
CA PRO A 345 20.82 20.09 -21.97
C PRO A 345 20.23 19.45 -20.73
N TYR A 346 19.99 18.14 -20.80
CA TYR A 346 19.44 17.34 -19.71
C TYR A 346 20.48 16.36 -19.16
N THR A 347 20.66 16.38 -17.86
CA THR A 347 21.48 15.42 -17.14
C THR A 347 20.59 14.63 -16.18
N PRO A 348 20.41 13.31 -16.37
CA PRO A 348 19.68 12.48 -15.40
C PRO A 348 20.31 12.60 -14.02
N SER A 349 19.52 12.84 -12.99
CA SER A 349 20.03 12.79 -11.61
C SER A 349 20.44 11.37 -11.27
N SER A 350 21.64 11.16 -10.79
CA SER A 350 22.22 9.88 -10.36
C SER A 350 21.69 9.42 -8.98
N GLY A 351 20.54 9.93 -8.55
CA GLY A 351 19.94 9.63 -7.25
C GLY A 351 18.76 8.68 -7.36
N GLY A 352 18.91 7.47 -6.94
CA GLY A 352 17.83 6.75 -6.30
C GLY A 352 17.38 7.57 -5.07
N MET A 353 16.09 7.96 -4.97
CA MET A 353 15.45 8.83 -3.99
C MET A 353 15.67 10.33 -4.21
N GLY A 354 14.85 10.95 -5.06
CA GLY A 354 14.65 12.39 -5.13
C GLY A 354 14.63 12.92 -6.55
N GLY A 355 13.44 13.28 -7.03
CA GLY A 355 13.29 14.20 -8.16
C GLY A 355 13.84 15.58 -7.80
N PRO A 356 14.05 16.51 -8.78
CA PRO A 356 14.52 17.85 -8.51
C PRO A 356 13.51 18.59 -7.61
N GLY A 357 13.86 18.74 -6.31
CA GLY A 357 13.03 19.46 -5.35
C GLY A 357 12.79 18.78 -3.99
N GLY A 358 13.37 17.60 -3.72
CA GLY A 358 13.14 16.88 -2.46
C GLY A 358 14.40 16.66 -1.63
N GLY A 359 15.04 17.71 -1.14
CA GLY A 359 15.99 17.63 -0.06
C GLY A 359 15.24 17.49 1.27
N MET A 360 15.20 16.28 1.84
CA MET A 360 15.02 16.10 3.27
C MET A 360 16.05 15.08 3.75
N GLY A 361 17.21 15.62 4.16
CA GLY A 361 18.11 14.94 5.04
C GLY A 361 17.45 14.84 6.41
N GLY A 362 16.94 13.67 6.77
CA GLY A 362 16.63 13.36 8.16
C GLY A 362 17.93 13.11 8.91
N PRO A 363 18.09 13.61 10.18
CA PRO A 363 19.26 13.31 10.99
C PRO A 363 19.31 11.80 11.28
N GLY A 364 20.49 11.21 11.03
CA GLY A 364 20.75 9.79 11.23
C GLY A 364 20.49 9.34 12.65
N GLY A 365 19.50 8.47 12.82
CA GLY A 365 19.39 7.63 13.99
C GLY A 365 20.16 6.34 13.72
N GLY A 366 21.35 6.24 14.33
CA GLY A 366 22.17 5.03 14.30
C GLY A 366 21.40 3.86 14.90
N MET A 367 21.33 2.76 14.20
CA MET A 367 20.94 1.45 14.75
C MET A 367 22.06 0.90 15.61
N PRO A 368 21.83 0.53 16.87
CA PRO A 368 22.73 -0.33 17.61
C PRO A 368 22.36 -1.79 17.35
N GLY A 369 23.32 -2.59 16.98
CA GLY A 369 23.24 -4.05 17.01
C GLY A 369 23.23 -4.70 15.65
N GLY A 370 24.44 -5.23 15.28
CA GLY A 370 24.65 -6.07 14.10
C GLY A 370 23.84 -7.36 14.16
N GLY A 371 22.93 -7.50 13.22
CA GLY A 371 22.34 -8.74 12.82
C GLY A 371 22.50 -8.84 11.31
N THR A 372 23.15 -9.93 10.88
CA THR A 372 23.28 -10.28 9.46
C THR A 372 21.89 -10.38 8.82
N PRO A 373 21.63 -9.70 7.69
CA PRO A 373 20.35 -9.85 6.99
C PRO A 373 20.18 -11.28 6.51
N PRO A 374 18.94 -11.84 6.53
CA PRO A 374 18.67 -13.13 5.93
C PRO A 374 19.03 -13.09 4.44
N ALA A 375 19.69 -14.13 3.97
CA ALA A 375 20.04 -14.32 2.57
C ALA A 375 18.77 -14.33 1.70
N GLY A 376 18.61 -13.31 0.85
CA GLY A 376 17.45 -13.16 -0.03
C GLY A 376 17.20 -11.72 -0.51
N MET A 377 17.78 -10.72 0.12
CA MET A 377 17.81 -9.35 -0.39
C MET A 377 19.13 -9.07 -1.12
N THR A 378 19.33 -9.66 -2.28
CA THR A 378 20.31 -9.14 -3.22
C THR A 378 19.65 -7.98 -3.96
N GLY A 379 19.93 -6.76 -3.51
CA GLY A 379 19.73 -5.58 -4.33
C GLY A 379 20.43 -5.81 -5.67
N ALA A 380 19.76 -5.45 -6.76
CA ALA A 380 20.37 -5.48 -8.09
C ALA A 380 21.75 -4.81 -8.03
N PRO A 381 22.74 -5.34 -8.76
CA PRO A 381 24.06 -4.72 -8.81
C PRO A 381 23.88 -3.29 -9.34
N GLN A 382 24.16 -2.31 -8.51
CA GLN A 382 24.37 -0.93 -8.97
C GLN A 382 25.56 -0.96 -9.91
N GLY A 383 25.29 -0.88 -11.20
CA GLY A 383 26.32 -0.60 -12.18
C GLY A 383 27.00 0.70 -11.77
N ASN A 384 28.26 0.61 -11.42
CA ASN A 384 29.14 1.74 -11.12
C ASN A 384 29.34 2.52 -12.43
N SER A 385 28.43 3.46 -12.76
CA SER A 385 28.66 4.47 -13.79
C SER A 385 29.08 5.76 -13.09
N THR A 386 30.37 5.91 -12.91
CA THR A 386 31.01 7.20 -12.64
C THR A 386 30.88 8.07 -13.88
N GLY A 387 29.82 8.90 -13.93
CA GLY A 387 29.60 9.89 -14.98
C GLY A 387 28.13 9.99 -15.35
N SER A 388 27.44 11.05 -14.92
CA SER A 388 26.12 11.35 -15.44
C SER A 388 26.25 11.86 -16.87
N THR A 389 25.77 11.09 -17.85
CA THR A 389 25.76 11.51 -19.26
C THR A 389 24.79 12.69 -19.42
N THR A 390 25.29 13.80 -19.93
CA THR A 390 24.46 14.97 -20.30
C THR A 390 24.02 14.83 -21.75
N TYR A 391 22.74 14.93 -22.00
CA TYR A 391 22.16 14.96 -23.35
C TYR A 391 21.95 16.39 -23.76
N ALA A 392 22.65 16.85 -24.83
CA ALA A 392 22.60 18.22 -25.25
C ALA A 392 21.25 18.58 -25.91
N THR A 393 20.66 17.63 -26.62
CA THR A 393 19.42 17.80 -27.38
C THR A 393 18.43 16.66 -27.11
N ILE A 394 17.19 16.81 -27.59
CA ILE A 394 16.19 15.72 -27.60
C ILE A 394 16.70 14.56 -28.45
N GLU A 395 17.34 14.83 -29.59
CA GLU A 395 17.88 13.82 -30.50
C GLU A 395 18.97 12.98 -29.85
N ASP A 396 19.85 13.58 -29.04
CA ASP A 396 20.86 12.85 -28.26
C ASP A 396 20.21 11.91 -27.24
N TYR A 397 19.15 12.39 -26.58
CA TYR A 397 18.41 11.55 -25.64
C TYR A 397 17.68 10.40 -26.32
N LEU A 398 17.06 10.63 -27.48
CA LEU A 398 16.43 9.57 -28.28
C LEU A 398 17.45 8.57 -28.83
N THR A 399 18.64 9.03 -29.23
CA THR A 399 19.75 8.16 -29.62
C THR A 399 20.15 7.23 -28.48
N PHE A 400 20.23 7.74 -27.26
CA PHE A 400 20.46 6.92 -26.07
C PHE A 400 19.34 5.90 -25.85
N LEU A 401 18.07 6.31 -25.91
CA LEU A 401 16.93 5.41 -25.73
C LEU A 401 16.93 4.27 -26.76
N ASN A 402 17.35 4.55 -27.99
CA ASN A 402 17.43 3.62 -29.11
C ASN A 402 18.76 2.83 -29.19
N SER A 403 19.64 2.94 -28.20
CA SER A 403 20.97 2.31 -28.23
C SER A 403 20.95 0.78 -28.36
N SER A 404 19.86 0.13 -27.96
CA SER A 404 19.65 -1.32 -28.08
C SER A 404 18.70 -1.72 -29.22
N GLY A 405 18.36 -0.79 -30.12
CA GLY A 405 17.44 -0.97 -31.22
C GLY A 405 16.43 0.18 -31.29
N GLN A 406 15.95 0.45 -32.50
CA GLN A 406 14.98 1.52 -32.73
C GLN A 406 13.60 1.10 -32.19
N TRP A 407 13.17 1.72 -31.11
CA TRP A 407 11.87 1.45 -30.52
C TRP A 407 11.06 2.73 -30.25
N VAL A 408 11.68 3.90 -30.30
CA VAL A 408 11.02 5.17 -30.04
C VAL A 408 11.43 6.22 -31.08
N THR A 409 10.50 7.07 -31.47
CA THR A 409 10.70 8.24 -32.31
C THR A 409 10.02 9.45 -31.69
N TYR A 410 10.38 10.65 -32.14
CA TYR A 410 9.74 11.89 -31.72
C TYR A 410 9.47 12.77 -32.95
N ASP A 411 8.24 13.21 -33.06
CA ASP A 411 7.84 14.15 -34.10
C ASP A 411 7.91 15.59 -33.54
N ALA A 412 8.87 16.36 -34.00
CA ALA A 412 9.09 17.74 -33.58
C ALA A 412 7.95 18.69 -33.97
N ALA A 413 7.23 18.39 -35.05
CA ALA A 413 6.12 19.24 -35.52
C ALA A 413 4.89 19.08 -34.62
N THR A 414 4.55 17.85 -34.24
CA THR A 414 3.43 17.55 -33.32
C THR A 414 3.83 17.52 -31.86
N LYS A 415 5.14 17.55 -31.57
CA LYS A 415 5.73 17.43 -30.23
C LYS A 415 5.31 16.15 -29.50
N LYS A 416 5.22 15.03 -30.21
CA LYS A 416 4.77 13.74 -29.66
C LYS A 416 5.82 12.65 -29.87
N ALA A 417 6.00 11.85 -28.84
CA ALA A 417 6.74 10.61 -28.92
C ALA A 417 5.86 9.50 -29.52
N LYS A 418 6.50 8.56 -30.23
CA LYS A 418 5.90 7.34 -30.75
C LYS A 418 6.72 6.14 -30.32
N VAL A 419 6.07 5.13 -29.75
CA VAL A 419 6.67 3.90 -29.24
C VAL A 419 6.27 2.73 -30.14
N ALA A 420 7.25 2.05 -30.72
CA ALA A 420 7.01 0.96 -31.67
C ALA A 420 6.55 -0.35 -30.98
N SER A 421 7.04 -0.61 -29.76
CA SER A 421 6.70 -1.85 -29.05
C SER A 421 6.94 -1.75 -27.53
N LEU A 422 6.16 -2.52 -26.78
CA LEU A 422 6.39 -2.76 -25.35
C LEU A 422 7.76 -3.42 -25.11
N GLU A 423 8.17 -4.36 -25.98
CA GLU A 423 9.47 -5.04 -25.88
C GLU A 423 10.63 -4.04 -25.90
N GLY A 424 10.64 -3.09 -26.84
CA GLY A 424 11.67 -2.08 -26.94
C GLY A 424 11.76 -1.21 -25.69
N PHE A 425 10.62 -0.76 -25.18
CA PHE A 425 10.54 -0.03 -23.93
C PHE A 425 11.08 -0.84 -22.75
N VAL A 426 10.65 -2.10 -22.61
CA VAL A 426 11.05 -2.97 -21.50
C VAL A 426 12.55 -3.24 -21.54
N LYS A 427 13.10 -3.62 -22.67
CA LYS A 427 14.54 -3.91 -22.84
C LYS A 427 15.42 -2.68 -22.58
N SER A 428 14.92 -1.48 -22.91
CA SER A 428 15.65 -0.23 -22.71
C SER A 428 15.47 0.35 -21.29
N GLN A 429 14.23 0.41 -20.77
CA GLN A 429 13.90 1.24 -19.61
C GLN A 429 13.33 0.49 -18.40
N LYS A 430 12.79 -0.72 -18.56
CA LYS A 430 12.04 -1.40 -17.49
C LYS A 430 12.31 -2.92 -17.44
N LYS A 431 13.58 -3.30 -17.38
CA LYS A 431 13.96 -4.72 -17.26
C LYS A 431 13.38 -5.34 -15.97
N PRO A 432 12.95 -6.62 -15.99
CA PRO A 432 12.50 -7.29 -14.78
C PRO A 432 13.63 -7.33 -13.73
N SER A 433 13.32 -6.88 -12.51
CA SER A 433 14.25 -6.84 -11.37
C SER A 433 14.01 -7.96 -10.37
N LYS A 434 12.83 -8.59 -10.40
CA LYS A 434 12.45 -9.70 -9.52
C LYS A 434 12.57 -11.04 -10.24
N SER A 435 12.81 -12.09 -9.47
CA SER A 435 12.77 -13.49 -9.93
C SER A 435 11.37 -13.88 -10.39
N VAL A 436 11.24 -14.99 -11.12
CA VAL A 436 9.95 -15.60 -11.44
C VAL A 436 9.25 -16.04 -10.15
N GLY A 437 7.96 -15.79 -10.03
CA GLY A 437 7.24 -15.79 -8.76
C GLY A 437 7.59 -14.52 -7.97
N ALA A 438 7.42 -13.36 -8.62
CA ALA A 438 7.84 -12.05 -8.11
C ALA A 438 7.12 -11.63 -6.83
N PHE A 439 5.91 -12.20 -6.61
CA PHE A 439 5.03 -11.91 -5.49
C PHE A 439 4.63 -13.17 -4.73
N ASP A 440 4.33 -14.28 -5.41
CA ASP A 440 4.15 -15.59 -4.79
C ASP A 440 5.32 -16.50 -5.18
N GLY A 441 6.40 -16.38 -4.43
CA GLY A 441 7.62 -17.18 -4.68
C GLY A 441 7.38 -18.67 -4.42
N PRO A 442 7.89 -19.57 -5.30
CA PRO A 442 7.70 -21.01 -5.16
C PRO A 442 8.16 -21.59 -3.82
N SER A 443 9.08 -20.92 -3.13
CA SER A 443 9.56 -21.30 -1.79
C SER A 443 8.86 -20.57 -0.65
N ARG A 444 7.81 -19.80 -0.90
CA ARG A 444 7.13 -18.90 0.07
C ARG A 444 8.06 -17.84 0.70
N GLY A 445 9.17 -17.52 0.01
CA GLY A 445 10.25 -16.70 0.57
C GLY A 445 10.17 -15.21 0.26
N VAL A 446 9.25 -14.77 -0.59
CA VAL A 446 9.09 -13.34 -0.91
C VAL A 446 8.20 -12.63 0.11
N GLY A 447 8.30 -11.31 0.14
CA GLY A 447 7.64 -10.50 1.15
C GLY A 447 6.12 -10.64 1.18
N GLU A 448 5.51 -10.80 0.03
CA GLU A 448 4.07 -10.92 -0.16
C GLU A 448 3.54 -12.27 0.33
N ASN A 449 4.34 -13.35 0.28
CA ASN A 449 3.99 -14.60 0.94
C ASN A 449 3.75 -14.41 2.44
N VAL A 450 4.56 -13.56 3.11
CA VAL A 450 4.36 -13.23 4.53
C VAL A 450 3.15 -12.31 4.73
N VAL A 451 2.88 -11.40 3.82
CA VAL A 451 1.66 -10.55 3.87
C VAL A 451 0.41 -11.41 3.96
N PHE A 452 0.30 -12.46 3.14
CA PHE A 452 -0.83 -13.41 3.17
C PHE A 452 -0.57 -14.63 4.05
N GLY A 453 0.56 -14.66 4.75
CA GLY A 453 0.96 -15.71 5.66
C GLY A 453 0.17 -15.77 6.96
N LEU A 454 0.66 -16.59 7.87
CA LEU A 454 0.20 -16.68 9.25
C LEU A 454 1.40 -16.49 10.19
N GLY A 455 1.37 -15.43 10.98
CA GLY A 455 2.53 -15.01 11.75
C GLY A 455 3.70 -14.68 10.81
N SER A 456 4.90 -15.18 11.11
CA SER A 456 6.10 -15.02 10.28
C SER A 456 6.21 -16.01 9.13
N SER A 457 5.27 -16.98 9.05
CA SER A 457 5.29 -18.02 8.01
C SER A 457 4.62 -17.53 6.73
N GLY A 458 5.35 -17.51 5.62
CA GLY A 458 4.79 -17.24 4.31
C GLY A 458 3.85 -18.36 3.85
N LEU A 459 2.80 -18.00 3.14
CA LEU A 459 1.87 -18.91 2.47
C LEU A 459 1.78 -18.56 0.99
N HIS A 460 1.45 -19.54 0.18
CA HIS A 460 1.01 -19.32 -1.19
C HIS A 460 -0.37 -18.67 -1.22
N PHE A 461 -0.59 -17.81 -2.22
CA PHE A 461 -1.85 -17.06 -2.36
C PHE A 461 -2.30 -16.87 -3.80
N ASP A 462 -1.44 -17.15 -4.80
CA ASP A 462 -1.74 -16.95 -6.23
C ASP A 462 -2.40 -18.19 -6.83
N ALA A 463 -3.72 -18.10 -7.09
CA ALA A 463 -4.48 -19.15 -7.71
C ALA A 463 -4.09 -19.39 -9.20
N VAL A 464 -3.50 -18.39 -9.87
CA VAL A 464 -2.96 -18.56 -11.23
C VAL A 464 -1.71 -19.41 -11.20
N ALA A 465 -0.84 -19.19 -10.21
CA ALA A 465 0.34 -20.02 -9.97
C ALA A 465 -0.03 -21.48 -9.72
N GLU A 466 -0.99 -21.75 -8.83
CA GLU A 466 -1.51 -23.10 -8.59
C GLU A 466 -1.97 -23.78 -9.89
N LYS A 467 -2.82 -23.09 -10.66
CA LYS A 467 -3.36 -23.58 -11.93
C LYS A 467 -2.25 -23.94 -12.92
N VAL A 468 -1.32 -23.01 -13.14
CA VAL A 468 -0.22 -23.16 -14.11
C VAL A 468 0.72 -24.30 -13.72
N ILE A 469 1.12 -24.36 -12.44
CA ILE A 469 1.99 -25.42 -11.93
C ILE A 469 1.25 -26.77 -12.02
N GLY A 470 0.00 -26.84 -11.62
CA GLY A 470 -0.81 -28.06 -11.68
C GLY A 470 -0.92 -28.62 -13.10
N ALA A 471 -1.12 -27.75 -14.10
CA ALA A 471 -1.22 -28.14 -15.50
C ALA A 471 0.11 -28.61 -16.11
N ASN A 472 1.25 -28.13 -15.61
CA ASN A 472 2.56 -28.30 -16.25
C ASN A 472 3.59 -29.05 -15.38
N ALA A 473 3.22 -29.57 -14.20
CA ALA A 473 4.15 -30.19 -13.25
C ALA A 473 5.02 -31.29 -13.86
N GLY A 474 4.45 -32.14 -14.74
CA GLY A 474 5.20 -33.21 -15.43
C GLY A 474 6.28 -32.67 -16.35
N GLN A 475 6.03 -31.56 -17.05
CA GLN A 475 7.02 -30.87 -17.88
C GLN A 475 8.09 -30.21 -17.01
N TYR A 476 7.67 -29.48 -15.96
CA TYR A 476 8.60 -28.76 -15.08
C TYR A 476 9.57 -29.70 -14.36
N ALA A 477 9.09 -30.91 -13.99
CA ALA A 477 9.92 -31.93 -13.35
C ALA A 477 11.08 -32.43 -14.22
N THR A 478 11.07 -32.22 -15.52
CA THR A 478 12.16 -32.57 -16.46
C THR A 478 13.19 -31.46 -16.64
N LEU A 479 12.93 -30.27 -16.07
CA LEU A 479 13.75 -29.06 -16.24
C LEU A 479 14.63 -28.79 -15.01
N ALA A 480 15.70 -28.05 -15.21
CA ALA A 480 16.63 -27.72 -14.13
C ALA A 480 15.96 -26.86 -13.03
N GLY A 481 16.25 -27.19 -11.78
CA GLY A 481 15.85 -26.41 -10.60
C GLY A 481 14.45 -26.73 -10.05
N TRP A 482 13.70 -27.64 -10.65
CA TRP A 482 12.43 -28.10 -10.11
C TRP A 482 12.60 -28.85 -8.77
N GLN A 483 11.68 -28.63 -7.84
CA GLN A 483 11.57 -29.37 -6.58
C GLN A 483 10.12 -29.84 -6.37
N THR A 484 9.95 -30.99 -5.75
CA THR A 484 8.61 -31.57 -5.48
C THR A 484 7.78 -30.68 -4.53
N SER A 485 8.44 -29.90 -3.70
CA SER A 485 7.79 -28.92 -2.80
C SER A 485 7.17 -27.70 -3.54
N TYR A 486 7.39 -27.59 -4.85
CA TYR A 486 6.75 -26.55 -5.69
C TYR A 486 5.44 -27.03 -6.34
N ALA A 487 4.94 -28.20 -5.95
CA ALA A 487 3.73 -28.78 -6.51
C ALA A 487 2.47 -27.97 -6.15
N ALA A 488 1.48 -28.01 -7.03
CA ALA A 488 0.19 -27.31 -6.84
C ALA A 488 -0.53 -27.70 -5.53
N ALA A 489 -0.31 -28.91 -5.02
CA ALA A 489 -0.88 -29.37 -3.74
C ALA A 489 -0.47 -28.50 -2.55
N GLU A 490 0.71 -27.88 -2.57
CA GLU A 490 1.18 -26.98 -1.53
C GLU A 490 0.38 -25.67 -1.53
N TYR A 491 0.05 -25.14 -2.72
CA TYR A 491 -0.83 -23.98 -2.89
C TYR A 491 -2.23 -24.27 -2.36
N THR A 492 -2.84 -25.40 -2.76
CA THR A 492 -4.16 -25.83 -2.29
C THR A 492 -4.19 -25.95 -0.76
N SER A 493 -3.14 -26.52 -0.17
CA SER A 493 -3.01 -26.64 1.29
C SER A 493 -2.95 -25.26 1.98
N ASP A 494 -2.21 -24.32 1.39
CA ASP A 494 -2.07 -22.97 1.95
C ASP A 494 -3.36 -22.17 1.84
N PHE A 495 -4.09 -22.27 0.73
CA PHE A 495 -5.37 -21.58 0.53
C PHE A 495 -6.42 -21.94 1.57
N ALA A 496 -6.42 -23.19 2.04
CA ALA A 496 -7.36 -23.65 3.05
C ALA A 496 -7.05 -23.15 4.46
N LYS A 497 -5.85 -22.58 4.70
CA LYS A 497 -5.47 -22.07 6.03
C LYS A 497 -6.25 -20.81 6.36
N LYS A 498 -6.71 -20.77 7.62
CA LYS A 498 -7.51 -19.67 8.15
C LYS A 498 -6.72 -18.87 9.18
N ASP A 499 -6.94 -17.57 9.19
CA ASP A 499 -6.38 -16.68 10.21
C ASP A 499 -7.14 -16.76 11.55
N ALA A 500 -6.74 -15.91 12.51
CA ALA A 500 -7.33 -15.86 13.86
C ALA A 500 -8.83 -15.49 13.88
N VAL A 501 -9.37 -14.93 12.79
CA VAL A 501 -10.80 -14.59 12.65
C VAL A 501 -11.56 -15.65 11.85
N GLY A 502 -10.85 -16.69 11.39
CA GLY A 502 -11.43 -17.81 10.64
C GLY A 502 -11.55 -17.56 9.14
N VAL A 503 -10.86 -16.57 8.60
CA VAL A 503 -10.89 -16.19 7.17
C VAL A 503 -9.73 -16.84 6.42
N ASP A 504 -10.03 -17.45 5.28
CA ASP A 504 -9.07 -18.13 4.42
C ASP A 504 -8.20 -17.19 3.58
N VAL A 505 -7.15 -17.73 2.97
CA VAL A 505 -6.19 -16.95 2.18
C VAL A 505 -6.84 -16.30 0.96
N PRO A 506 -7.65 -16.99 0.11
CA PRO A 506 -8.28 -16.35 -1.04
C PRO A 506 -9.19 -15.17 -0.68
N THR A 507 -9.94 -15.27 0.41
CA THR A 507 -10.76 -14.16 0.91
C THR A 507 -9.89 -12.97 1.35
N ARG A 508 -8.78 -13.22 2.04
CA ARG A 508 -7.84 -12.16 2.46
C ARG A 508 -7.15 -11.49 1.27
N VAL A 509 -6.83 -12.26 0.21
CA VAL A 509 -6.33 -11.70 -1.06
C VAL A 509 -7.36 -10.77 -1.69
N ASN A 510 -8.63 -11.18 -1.76
CA ASN A 510 -9.72 -10.33 -2.24
C ASN A 510 -9.86 -9.03 -1.42
N MET A 511 -9.74 -9.10 -0.10
CA MET A 511 -9.79 -7.93 0.78
C MET A 511 -8.65 -6.94 0.50
N TYR A 512 -7.50 -7.43 0.02
CA TYR A 512 -6.30 -6.64 -0.29
C TYR A 512 -6.16 -6.30 -1.78
N ASN A 513 -7.24 -6.49 -2.56
CA ASN A 513 -7.27 -6.19 -3.98
C ASN A 513 -8.31 -5.09 -4.28
N PRO A 514 -7.90 -3.86 -4.66
CA PRO A 514 -8.85 -2.81 -5.02
C PRO A 514 -9.73 -3.19 -6.21
N MET A 515 -9.22 -4.01 -7.16
CA MET A 515 -9.98 -4.48 -8.33
C MET A 515 -11.18 -5.34 -7.92
N TYR A 516 -11.11 -6.02 -6.77
CA TYR A 516 -12.21 -6.81 -6.21
C TYR A 516 -13.48 -5.97 -5.98
N TYR A 517 -13.32 -4.70 -5.63
CA TYR A 517 -14.42 -3.77 -5.38
C TYR A 517 -14.85 -2.98 -6.62
N LEU A 518 -13.97 -2.87 -7.62
CA LEU A 518 -14.12 -1.98 -8.78
C LEU A 518 -14.59 -2.68 -10.05
N CYS A 519 -14.40 -3.99 -10.17
CA CYS A 519 -14.69 -4.72 -11.40
C CYS A 519 -15.79 -5.77 -11.19
N ASP A 520 -16.74 -5.84 -12.12
CA ASP A 520 -17.90 -6.76 -12.10
C ASP A 520 -17.53 -8.25 -12.19
N ARG A 521 -16.30 -8.55 -12.58
CA ARG A 521 -15.72 -9.89 -12.48
C ARG A 521 -15.75 -10.46 -11.05
N TYR A 522 -15.68 -9.61 -10.04
CA TYR A 522 -15.54 -10.02 -8.64
C TYR A 522 -16.84 -9.87 -7.84
N ALA A 523 -16.99 -10.77 -6.86
CA ALA A 523 -18.17 -10.75 -5.99
C ALA A 523 -18.31 -9.51 -5.11
N GLY A 524 -17.23 -8.73 -4.94
CA GLY A 524 -17.22 -7.48 -4.17
C GLY A 524 -17.63 -6.24 -4.95
N TYR A 525 -17.87 -6.35 -6.25
CA TYR A 525 -18.26 -5.22 -7.08
C TYR A 525 -19.52 -4.53 -6.54
N GLN A 526 -19.44 -3.20 -6.39
CA GLN A 526 -20.51 -2.35 -5.83
C GLN A 526 -20.98 -2.70 -4.40
N LYS A 527 -20.18 -3.44 -3.62
CA LYS A 527 -20.47 -3.80 -2.23
C LYS A 527 -19.66 -2.99 -1.21
N SER A 528 -19.09 -1.88 -1.63
CA SER A 528 -18.31 -0.97 -0.79
C SER A 528 -18.54 0.48 -1.23
N LYS A 529 -18.14 1.43 -0.38
CA LYS A 529 -18.09 2.85 -0.74
C LYS A 529 -16.72 3.18 -1.31
N VAL A 530 -16.68 3.48 -2.61
CA VAL A 530 -15.47 3.88 -3.32
C VAL A 530 -15.25 5.38 -3.17
N ALA A 531 -14.02 5.79 -2.87
CA ALA A 531 -13.63 7.19 -2.77
C ALA A 531 -13.91 7.96 -4.08
N ALA A 532 -14.36 9.20 -3.95
CA ALA A 532 -14.72 10.04 -5.10
C ALA A 532 -13.48 10.67 -5.79
N HIS A 533 -12.38 10.83 -5.06
CA HIS A 533 -11.17 11.51 -5.54
C HIS A 533 -9.98 10.55 -5.52
N TRP A 534 -9.30 10.43 -6.66
CA TRP A 534 -8.14 9.56 -6.77
C TRP A 534 -7.00 10.26 -7.48
N ARG A 535 -5.81 10.12 -6.91
CA ARG A 535 -4.56 10.51 -7.55
C ARG A 535 -3.59 9.34 -7.53
N ILE A 536 -3.17 8.89 -8.71
CA ILE A 536 -2.28 7.75 -8.89
C ILE A 536 -1.06 8.22 -9.66
N ARG A 537 0.12 8.02 -9.09
CA ARG A 537 1.40 8.34 -9.73
C ARG A 537 2.34 7.16 -9.66
N THR A 538 3.04 6.89 -10.74
CA THR A 538 4.04 5.83 -10.77
C THR A 538 5.23 6.24 -11.62
N GLY A 539 6.43 5.93 -11.15
CA GLY A 539 7.62 6.04 -11.98
C GLY A 539 7.58 4.94 -13.03
N ILE A 540 7.65 5.31 -14.32
CA ILE A 540 7.43 4.35 -15.41
C ILE A 540 8.49 3.24 -15.46
N LYS A 541 9.70 3.54 -14.94
CA LYS A 541 10.85 2.61 -14.90
C LYS A 541 10.85 1.68 -13.69
N GLN A 542 9.92 1.85 -12.73
CA GLN A 542 9.91 1.02 -11.54
C GLN A 542 9.84 -0.47 -11.88
N GLY A 543 10.69 -1.28 -11.23
CA GLY A 543 10.77 -2.72 -11.44
C GLY A 543 9.96 -3.57 -10.46
N ASP A 544 9.29 -2.95 -9.49
CA ASP A 544 8.55 -3.66 -8.42
C ASP A 544 7.22 -4.20 -8.88
N THR A 545 6.56 -3.52 -9.85
CA THR A 545 5.30 -3.97 -10.45
C THR A 545 5.31 -3.80 -11.96
N ALA A 546 4.41 -4.52 -12.64
CA ALA A 546 4.07 -4.27 -14.04
C ALA A 546 3.39 -2.90 -14.21
N ASN A 547 3.60 -2.21 -15.35
CA ASN A 547 2.87 -0.96 -15.64
C ASN A 547 1.36 -1.14 -15.67
N THR A 548 0.90 -2.36 -15.90
CA THR A 548 -0.52 -2.73 -15.96
C THR A 548 -1.24 -2.56 -14.63
N VAL A 549 -0.53 -2.60 -13.50
CA VAL A 549 -1.15 -2.49 -12.15
C VAL A 549 -1.84 -1.14 -12.00
N GLU A 550 -1.11 -0.06 -12.22
CA GLU A 550 -1.63 1.30 -12.06
C GLU A 550 -2.56 1.70 -13.21
N VAL A 551 -2.27 1.23 -14.44
CA VAL A 551 -3.15 1.45 -15.60
C VAL A 551 -4.50 0.79 -15.38
N ASN A 552 -4.53 -0.48 -14.94
CA ASN A 552 -5.77 -1.19 -14.65
C ASN A 552 -6.57 -0.53 -13.53
N LEU A 553 -5.90 -0.08 -12.47
CA LEU A 553 -6.56 0.63 -11.37
C LEU A 553 -7.23 1.92 -11.87
N ALA A 554 -6.53 2.72 -12.68
CA ALA A 554 -7.09 3.95 -13.24
C ALA A 554 -8.28 3.69 -14.17
N LEU A 555 -8.17 2.68 -15.06
CA LEU A 555 -9.25 2.27 -15.96
C LEU A 555 -10.45 1.70 -15.21
N ALA A 556 -10.23 0.90 -14.17
CA ALA A 556 -11.28 0.32 -13.35
C ALA A 556 -12.05 1.41 -12.59
N LEU A 557 -11.37 2.38 -12.01
CA LEU A 557 -11.97 3.53 -11.34
C LEU A 557 -12.84 4.36 -12.31
N ALA A 558 -12.32 4.66 -13.49
CA ALA A 558 -13.07 5.35 -14.54
C ALA A 558 -14.30 4.54 -14.98
N GLY A 559 -14.13 3.23 -15.20
CA GLY A 559 -15.21 2.30 -15.54
C GLY A 559 -16.27 2.15 -14.44
N TYR A 560 -15.88 2.24 -13.18
CA TYR A 560 -16.77 2.25 -12.01
C TYR A 560 -17.60 3.53 -11.94
N GLY A 561 -17.19 4.61 -12.61
CA GLY A 561 -17.87 5.89 -12.64
C GLY A 561 -17.26 6.98 -11.75
N VAL A 562 -16.05 6.76 -11.23
CA VAL A 562 -15.29 7.79 -10.50
C VAL A 562 -14.88 8.89 -11.47
N LYS A 563 -15.30 10.13 -11.19
CA LYS A 563 -15.03 11.30 -12.07
C LYS A 563 -13.68 11.96 -11.83
N GLY A 564 -13.17 11.83 -10.61
CA GLY A 564 -11.95 12.52 -10.16
C GLY A 564 -10.73 11.60 -10.15
N VAL A 565 -10.41 10.94 -11.27
CA VAL A 565 -9.20 10.11 -11.39
C VAL A 565 -8.09 10.89 -12.07
N ASP A 566 -7.07 11.29 -11.29
CA ASP A 566 -5.86 11.94 -11.77
C ASP A 566 -4.72 10.90 -11.82
N PHE A 567 -4.48 10.33 -13.01
CA PHE A 567 -3.47 9.29 -13.25
C PHE A 567 -2.34 9.80 -14.12
N ALA A 568 -1.10 9.50 -13.76
CA ALA A 568 0.05 9.67 -14.64
C ALA A 568 1.19 8.69 -14.33
N THR A 569 1.83 8.22 -15.39
CA THR A 569 3.15 7.60 -15.32
C THR A 569 4.22 8.67 -15.51
N VAL A 570 5.30 8.59 -14.73
CA VAL A 570 6.35 9.63 -14.72
C VAL A 570 7.62 9.07 -15.34
N TRP A 571 7.99 9.62 -16.48
CA TRP A 571 9.17 9.21 -17.23
C TRP A 571 10.46 9.45 -16.44
N GLY A 572 11.42 8.55 -16.62
CA GLY A 572 12.74 8.67 -15.99
C GLY A 572 12.79 8.27 -14.51
N GLN A 573 11.65 8.16 -13.83
CA GLN A 573 11.58 7.83 -12.41
C GLN A 573 11.32 6.33 -12.18
N GLY A 574 11.90 5.82 -11.09
CA GLY A 574 11.73 4.45 -10.61
C GLY A 574 10.67 4.33 -9.51
N HIS A 575 10.93 3.48 -8.51
CA HIS A 575 10.03 3.24 -7.39
C HIS A 575 10.16 4.32 -6.31
N VAL A 576 9.55 5.47 -6.54
CA VAL A 576 9.61 6.68 -5.70
C VAL A 576 8.23 7.34 -5.62
N LYS A 577 8.09 8.36 -4.77
CA LYS A 577 6.92 9.28 -4.82
C LYS A 577 7.01 10.12 -6.10
N ALA A 578 6.73 9.49 -7.23
CA ALA A 578 6.92 10.03 -8.56
C ALA A 578 6.03 11.24 -8.83
N GLU A 579 6.62 12.32 -9.31
CA GLU A 579 5.89 13.52 -9.73
C GLU A 579 6.47 14.09 -11.03
N ARG A 580 5.60 14.60 -11.90
CA ARG A 580 6.03 15.25 -13.15
C ARG A 580 6.75 16.56 -12.87
N LYS A 581 6.23 17.35 -11.92
CA LYS A 581 6.78 18.65 -11.50
C LYS A 581 6.56 18.85 -10.01
N GLY A 582 7.42 19.62 -9.37
CA GLY A 582 7.30 19.93 -7.95
C GLY A 582 7.64 18.76 -7.03
N ASP A 583 7.25 18.87 -5.79
CA ASP A 583 7.43 17.82 -4.78
C ASP A 583 6.09 17.14 -4.42
N ALA A 584 6.20 15.93 -3.90
CA ALA A 584 5.05 15.08 -3.59
C ALA A 584 4.11 15.68 -2.53
N THR A 585 4.65 16.37 -1.52
CA THR A 585 3.87 16.96 -0.44
C THR A 585 3.06 18.15 -0.92
N THR A 586 3.69 19.08 -1.64
CA THR A 586 3.01 20.24 -2.23
C THR A 586 1.94 19.81 -3.23
N ASN A 587 2.24 18.84 -4.08
CA ASN A 587 1.28 18.33 -5.06
C ASN A 587 0.09 17.62 -4.40
N PHE A 588 0.32 16.89 -3.30
CA PHE A 588 -0.76 16.30 -2.52
C PHE A 588 -1.64 17.39 -1.90
N ILE A 589 -1.03 18.39 -1.24
CA ILE A 589 -1.76 19.49 -0.61
C ILE A 589 -2.62 20.25 -1.63
N ASN A 590 -2.08 20.52 -2.82
CA ASN A 590 -2.80 21.22 -3.88
C ASN A 590 -3.93 20.38 -4.50
N TRP A 591 -3.82 19.06 -4.43
CA TRP A 591 -4.84 18.15 -4.95
C TRP A 591 -6.03 18.00 -3.98
N VAL A 592 -5.80 17.98 -2.67
CA VAL A 592 -6.82 17.90 -1.62
C VAL A 592 -7.68 19.18 -1.56
#